data_2c9e84363d280f69543fc12158450ad0
#
_entry.id   2c9e84363d280f69543fc12158450ad0
#
_cell.length_a   1.000
_cell.length_b   1.000
_cell.length_c   1.000
_cell.angle_alpha   90.00
_cell.angle_beta   90.00
_cell.angle_gamma   90.00
#
_symmetry.space_group_name_H-M   'P 1'
#
loop_
_entity.id
_entity.type
_entity.pdbx_description
1 polymer ?
#
loop_
_entity_poly.entity_id
_entity_poly.type
_entity_poly.pdbx_seq_one_letter_code
_entity_poly.pdbx_strand_id
1 'polypeptide(L)'
;EHFDILAEYRLAEVDTNIGSETLGDVSFSRGIGSQLNHARNDLDALIANAEFKGIHDWKNNLVEWGVKYTRESIRDRISEWEVIDSAGFALNPPRFLPKKDEPYTIYNGPLAPYQDVRAINFNTINRFSGYLQWSRKANLGTSLVWYNLGVRMQSWQVLGGYVSGDQQFTVSPRAQFTIKPNTKANLLFRLSGGMYHQPPSYRELRDSEGVVQPNVKAQQSVHLVLGNDYSFNLWSRPFKLVTELYYKSLSDVNTYTIDNVRIRYQANNDAKAYAQGIDVRWNGEFVPGTESWISFGYLK
;
A
#
# COMPACT_ATOMS: atom_id res chain seq x y z
N GLU A 1 6.62 -19.49 4.83
CA GLU A 1 5.35 -19.56 5.58
C GLU A 1 4.72 -20.94 5.42
N HIS A 2 4.48 -21.63 6.54
CA HIS A 2 3.81 -22.91 6.54
C HIS A 2 2.62 -22.81 7.50
N PHE A 3 1.43 -22.93 6.98
CA PHE A 3 0.21 -22.90 7.78
C PHE A 3 -0.93 -23.70 7.15
N ASP A 4 -1.90 -24.00 7.97
CA ASP A 4 -3.15 -24.64 7.57
C ASP A 4 -4.31 -23.83 8.16
N ILE A 5 -5.31 -23.54 7.34
CA ILE A 5 -6.52 -22.84 7.77
C ILE A 5 -7.72 -23.74 7.51
N LEU A 6 -8.44 -24.07 8.56
CA LEU A 6 -9.70 -24.78 8.48
C LEU A 6 -10.86 -23.78 8.51
N ALA A 7 -11.76 -23.88 7.56
CA ALA A 7 -13.04 -23.18 7.55
C ALA A 7 -14.18 -24.19 7.36
N GLU A 8 -15.25 -24.00 8.10
CA GLU A 8 -16.50 -24.73 7.89
C GLU A 8 -17.44 -23.86 7.06
N TYR A 9 -18.20 -24.47 6.17
CA TYR A 9 -19.18 -23.78 5.36
C TYR A 9 -20.50 -24.52 5.33
N ARG A 10 -21.57 -23.79 5.09
CA ARG A 10 -22.90 -24.30 4.95
C ARG A 10 -23.44 -23.95 3.58
N LEU A 11 -23.81 -24.95 2.81
CA LEU A 11 -24.53 -24.75 1.56
C LEU A 11 -26.02 -24.55 1.91
N ALA A 12 -26.49 -23.32 1.67
CA ALA A 12 -27.85 -22.94 2.05
C ALA A 12 -28.49 -22.02 1.01
N GLU A 13 -29.80 -22.07 0.91
CA GLU A 13 -30.59 -21.04 0.25
C GLU A 13 -30.96 -19.96 1.27
N VAL A 14 -30.76 -18.73 0.92
CA VAL A 14 -31.10 -17.57 1.76
C VAL A 14 -32.13 -16.69 1.04
N ASP A 15 -33.00 -16.06 1.80
CA ASP A 15 -33.91 -15.06 1.26
C ASP A 15 -33.11 -13.81 0.84
N THR A 16 -33.17 -13.50 -0.45
CA THR A 16 -32.48 -12.34 -1.06
C THR A 16 -33.45 -11.21 -1.41
N ASN A 17 -34.73 -11.28 -1.03
CA ASN A 17 -35.71 -10.26 -1.34
C ASN A 17 -35.45 -8.99 -0.53
N ILE A 18 -35.07 -7.93 -1.18
CA ILE A 18 -34.84 -6.62 -0.55
C ILE A 18 -36.17 -6.09 -0.01
N GLY A 19 -36.25 -5.81 1.29
CA GLY A 19 -37.44 -5.33 1.98
C GLY A 19 -38.31 -6.43 2.60
N SER A 20 -37.93 -7.69 2.47
CA SER A 20 -38.53 -8.81 3.22
C SER A 20 -38.06 -8.75 4.68
N GLU A 21 -38.96 -9.09 5.63
CA GLU A 21 -38.60 -9.28 7.05
C GLU A 21 -37.65 -10.47 7.25
N THR A 22 -37.61 -11.38 6.27
CA THR A 22 -36.79 -12.59 6.28
C THR A 22 -35.51 -12.46 5.43
N LEU A 23 -35.14 -11.26 5.00
CA LEU A 23 -33.92 -11.01 4.23
C LEU A 23 -32.68 -11.56 4.97
N GLY A 24 -31.98 -12.48 4.32
CA GLY A 24 -30.82 -13.15 4.88
C GLY A 24 -31.11 -14.40 5.67
N ASP A 25 -32.39 -14.72 5.95
CA ASP A 25 -32.77 -15.96 6.61
C ASP A 25 -32.54 -17.18 5.73
N VAL A 26 -32.10 -18.26 6.35
CA VAL A 26 -31.86 -19.53 5.68
C VAL A 26 -33.17 -20.26 5.48
N SER A 27 -33.64 -20.35 4.25
CA SER A 27 -34.86 -21.05 3.89
C SER A 27 -34.65 -22.55 3.76
N PHE A 28 -33.49 -22.98 3.32
CA PHE A 28 -33.14 -24.39 3.14
C PHE A 28 -31.62 -24.60 3.25
N SER A 29 -31.22 -25.67 3.95
CA SER A 29 -29.82 -26.08 4.09
C SER A 29 -29.55 -27.36 3.30
N ARG A 30 -28.64 -27.27 2.31
CA ARG A 30 -28.29 -28.40 1.45
C ARG A 30 -27.17 -29.28 2.02
N GLY A 31 -26.36 -28.75 2.91
CA GLY A 31 -25.27 -29.49 3.53
C GLY A 31 -24.29 -28.61 4.28
N ILE A 32 -23.45 -29.26 5.04
CA ILE A 32 -22.32 -28.66 5.76
C ILE A 32 -21.07 -29.35 5.27
N GLY A 33 -20.04 -28.57 4.98
CA GLY A 33 -18.73 -29.05 4.55
C GLY A 33 -17.62 -28.32 5.25
N SER A 34 -16.39 -28.76 5.03
CA SER A 34 -15.18 -28.09 5.51
C SER A 34 -14.23 -27.82 4.37
N GLN A 35 -13.47 -26.75 4.52
CA GLN A 35 -12.45 -26.30 3.60
C GLN A 35 -11.15 -26.22 4.35
N LEU A 36 -10.11 -26.84 3.84
CA LEU A 36 -8.78 -26.82 4.43
C LEU A 36 -7.79 -26.22 3.44
N ASN A 37 -7.30 -25.04 3.77
CA ASN A 37 -6.28 -24.33 3.00
C ASN A 37 -4.90 -24.65 3.55
N HIS A 38 -4.03 -25.13 2.69
CA HIS A 38 -2.65 -25.43 3.01
C HIS A 38 -1.73 -24.42 2.33
N ALA A 39 -0.71 -23.96 3.05
CA ALA A 39 0.39 -23.18 2.48
C ALA A 39 1.73 -23.73 2.94
N ARG A 40 2.63 -23.93 1.99
CA ARG A 40 4.02 -24.38 2.20
C ARG A 40 4.92 -23.54 1.30
N ASN A 41 5.16 -22.29 1.73
CA ASN A 41 5.87 -21.29 0.95
C ASN A 41 7.25 -21.05 1.55
N ASP A 42 8.28 -21.11 0.72
CA ASP A 42 9.65 -20.88 1.11
C ASP A 42 10.22 -19.72 0.29
N LEU A 43 10.63 -18.65 0.97
CA LEU A 43 11.29 -17.49 0.39
C LEU A 43 12.69 -17.34 0.97
N ASP A 44 13.69 -17.40 0.10
CA ASP A 44 15.08 -17.10 0.40
C ASP A 44 15.52 -15.89 -0.42
N ALA A 45 16.06 -14.86 0.25
CA ALA A 45 16.44 -13.62 -0.39
C ALA A 45 17.79 -13.11 0.14
N LEU A 46 18.72 -12.93 -0.76
CA LEU A 46 19.99 -12.24 -0.49
C LEU A 46 19.92 -10.82 -1.06
N ILE A 47 20.06 -9.82 -0.17
CA ILE A 47 20.01 -8.41 -0.53
C ILE A 47 21.36 -7.75 -0.25
N ALA A 48 22.03 -7.27 -1.28
CA ALA A 48 23.25 -6.51 -1.19
C ALA A 48 23.00 -5.03 -1.53
N ASN A 49 23.49 -4.13 -0.69
CA ASN A 49 23.33 -2.69 -0.85
C ASN A 49 24.68 -1.98 -0.81
N ALA A 50 24.86 -1.00 -1.70
CA ALA A 50 25.92 0.00 -1.63
C ALA A 50 25.28 1.39 -1.69
N GLU A 51 25.60 2.28 -0.75
CA GLU A 51 25.01 3.61 -0.65
C GLU A 51 26.09 4.65 -0.35
N PHE A 52 26.05 5.78 -1.06
CA PHE A 52 26.87 6.95 -0.80
C PHE A 52 25.99 8.17 -0.66
N LYS A 53 26.27 9.01 0.33
CA LYS A 53 25.54 10.26 0.61
C LYS A 53 26.53 11.37 0.86
N GLY A 54 26.14 12.60 0.45
CA GLY A 54 26.90 13.79 0.72
C GLY A 54 25.99 14.96 1.09
N ILE A 55 26.53 15.84 1.91
CA ILE A 55 25.91 17.08 2.35
C ILE A 55 26.91 18.20 2.14
N HIS A 56 26.47 19.27 1.48
CA HIS A 56 27.24 20.50 1.30
C HIS A 56 26.45 21.67 1.86
N ASP A 57 26.99 22.30 2.88
CA ASP A 57 26.40 23.48 3.51
C ASP A 57 27.28 24.71 3.20
N TRP A 58 26.69 25.73 2.61
CA TRP A 58 27.38 27.02 2.40
C TRP A 58 26.41 28.19 2.57
N LYS A 59 26.71 29.03 3.54
CA LYS A 59 25.89 30.17 3.92
C LYS A 59 24.46 29.74 4.26
N ASN A 60 23.48 30.10 3.43
CA ASN A 60 22.05 29.81 3.64
C ASN A 60 21.54 28.70 2.69
N ASN A 61 22.43 27.96 2.06
CA ASN A 61 22.10 26.89 1.12
C ASN A 61 22.60 25.55 1.67
N LEU A 62 21.78 24.55 1.55
CA LEU A 62 22.10 23.16 1.87
C LEU A 62 21.81 22.31 0.64
N VAL A 63 22.79 21.56 0.18
CA VAL A 63 22.60 20.56 -0.88
C VAL A 63 22.87 19.19 -0.31
N GLU A 64 21.90 18.31 -0.47
CA GLU A 64 21.96 16.91 -0.07
C GLU A 64 21.83 16.04 -1.31
N TRP A 65 22.67 15.03 -1.42
CA TRP A 65 22.61 14.08 -2.52
C TRP A 65 22.92 12.67 -2.02
N GLY A 66 22.46 11.70 -2.77
CA GLY A 66 22.79 10.30 -2.50
C GLY A 66 22.56 9.44 -3.71
N VAL A 67 23.32 8.37 -3.78
CA VAL A 67 23.19 7.29 -4.75
C VAL A 67 23.17 5.97 -4.03
N LYS A 68 22.31 5.06 -4.47
CA LYS A 68 22.18 3.72 -3.89
C LYS A 68 22.01 2.71 -5.00
N TYR A 69 22.76 1.63 -4.91
CA TYR A 69 22.58 0.42 -5.68
C TYR A 69 22.12 -0.72 -4.77
N THR A 70 21.13 -1.47 -5.21
CA THR A 70 20.62 -2.66 -4.51
C THR A 70 20.54 -3.82 -5.50
N ARG A 71 21.08 -4.95 -5.12
CA ARG A 71 20.90 -6.23 -5.81
C ARG A 71 20.18 -7.19 -4.90
N GLU A 72 19.03 -7.68 -5.35
CA GLU A 72 18.22 -8.69 -4.67
C GLU A 72 18.30 -9.98 -5.47
N SER A 73 18.75 -11.07 -4.85
CA SER A 73 18.74 -12.41 -5.43
C SER A 73 17.73 -13.24 -4.67
N ILE A 74 16.69 -13.68 -5.35
CA ILE A 74 15.50 -14.25 -4.73
C ILE A 74 15.25 -15.64 -5.28
N ARG A 75 15.06 -16.58 -4.36
CA ARG A 75 14.54 -17.91 -4.60
C ARG A 75 13.22 -18.03 -3.85
N ASP A 76 12.15 -18.27 -4.58
CA ASP A 76 10.82 -18.34 -4.02
C ASP A 76 10.11 -19.58 -4.53
N ARG A 77 9.57 -20.38 -3.61
CA ARG A 77 8.74 -21.52 -3.90
C ARG A 77 7.38 -21.34 -3.23
N ILE A 78 6.36 -21.37 -4.04
CA ILE A 78 4.98 -21.30 -3.60
C ILE A 78 4.34 -22.67 -3.82
N SER A 79 3.72 -23.20 -2.79
CA SER A 79 2.91 -24.41 -2.85
C SER A 79 1.73 -24.20 -1.93
N GLU A 80 0.61 -23.84 -2.52
CA GLU A 80 -0.64 -23.59 -1.82
C GLU A 80 -1.75 -24.39 -2.48
N TRP A 81 -2.56 -25.05 -1.68
CA TRP A 81 -3.69 -25.82 -2.18
C TRP A 81 -4.84 -25.81 -1.20
N GLU A 82 -6.00 -26.03 -1.73
CA GLU A 82 -7.24 -26.07 -1.00
C GLU A 82 -7.89 -27.44 -1.18
N VAL A 83 -8.32 -28.02 -0.09
CA VAL A 83 -9.07 -29.26 -0.07
C VAL A 83 -10.45 -28.99 0.50
N ILE A 84 -11.49 -29.42 -0.20
CA ILE A 84 -12.86 -29.24 0.21
C ILE A 84 -13.44 -30.63 0.54
N ASP A 85 -13.92 -30.79 1.77
CA ASP A 85 -14.83 -31.87 2.16
C ASP A 85 -16.25 -31.39 1.91
N SER A 86 -16.88 -31.95 0.92
CA SER A 86 -18.20 -31.52 0.46
C SER A 86 -19.35 -32.18 1.21
N ALA A 87 -19.07 -32.94 2.28
CA ALA A 87 -20.10 -33.68 3.06
C ALA A 87 -21.10 -34.48 2.19
N GLY A 88 -20.57 -35.11 1.13
CA GLY A 88 -21.37 -35.92 0.20
C GLY A 88 -21.82 -35.19 -1.07
N PHE A 89 -21.51 -33.92 -1.24
CA PHE A 89 -21.69 -33.16 -2.48
C PHE A 89 -20.49 -33.29 -3.42
N ALA A 90 -20.58 -32.73 -4.63
CA ALA A 90 -19.45 -32.70 -5.55
C ALA A 90 -18.27 -31.90 -4.93
N LEU A 91 -17.04 -32.41 -5.09
CA LEU A 91 -15.83 -31.80 -4.54
C LEU A 91 -15.60 -30.36 -4.95
N ASN A 92 -15.90 -30.05 -6.18
CA ASN A 92 -15.86 -28.68 -6.67
C ASN A 92 -17.29 -28.16 -6.69
N PRO A 93 -17.78 -27.52 -5.62
CA PRO A 93 -19.13 -26.99 -5.63
C PRO A 93 -19.26 -26.04 -6.83
N PRO A 94 -20.29 -26.18 -7.65
CA PRO A 94 -20.51 -25.29 -8.79
C PRO A 94 -20.65 -23.86 -8.27
N ARG A 95 -20.17 -22.88 -9.04
CA ARG A 95 -20.30 -21.44 -8.70
C ARG A 95 -21.76 -21.04 -8.47
N PHE A 96 -22.69 -21.80 -9.09
CA PHE A 96 -24.12 -21.68 -8.89
C PHE A 96 -24.62 -22.99 -8.36
N LEU A 97 -25.26 -22.98 -7.22
CA LEU A 97 -25.96 -24.14 -6.72
C LEU A 97 -27.07 -24.52 -7.73
N PRO A 98 -27.16 -25.79 -8.13
CA PRO A 98 -28.26 -26.25 -8.94
C PRO A 98 -29.59 -26.02 -8.24
N LYS A 99 -30.67 -26.13 -8.99
CA LYS A 99 -32.02 -25.98 -8.43
C LYS A 99 -32.27 -26.95 -7.30
N LYS A 100 -33.15 -26.55 -6.40
CA LYS A 100 -33.48 -27.19 -5.14
C LYS A 100 -33.79 -28.70 -5.22
N ASP A 101 -34.32 -29.13 -6.35
CA ASP A 101 -34.80 -30.47 -6.64
C ASP A 101 -33.81 -31.37 -7.38
N GLU A 102 -32.64 -30.85 -7.70
CA GLU A 102 -31.61 -31.65 -8.37
C GLU A 102 -30.89 -32.57 -7.39
N PRO A 103 -30.81 -33.90 -7.67
CA PRO A 103 -30.01 -34.81 -6.87
C PRO A 103 -28.53 -34.54 -7.14
N TYR A 104 -27.75 -34.33 -6.07
CA TYR A 104 -26.31 -34.26 -6.16
C TYR A 104 -25.70 -35.65 -6.26
N THR A 105 -24.76 -35.82 -7.16
CA THR A 105 -23.96 -37.03 -7.23
C THR A 105 -23.03 -37.04 -6.02
N ILE A 106 -23.17 -38.06 -5.16
CA ILE A 106 -22.27 -38.27 -4.04
C ILE A 106 -20.89 -38.61 -4.59
N TYR A 107 -19.88 -37.85 -4.19
CA TYR A 107 -18.50 -38.15 -4.55
C TYR A 107 -17.88 -39.14 -3.59
N ASN A 108 -17.48 -40.30 -4.09
CA ASN A 108 -16.86 -41.35 -3.33
C ASN A 108 -15.36 -41.54 -3.63
N GLY A 109 -14.75 -40.62 -4.42
CA GLY A 109 -13.34 -40.68 -4.75
C GLY A 109 -12.46 -40.01 -3.69
N PRO A 110 -11.11 -40.01 -3.87
CA PRO A 110 -10.21 -39.28 -3.01
C PRO A 110 -10.44 -37.79 -3.15
N LEU A 111 -10.22 -37.03 -2.06
CA LEU A 111 -10.26 -35.58 -2.08
C LEU A 111 -9.19 -35.04 -3.05
N ALA A 112 -9.58 -34.14 -3.94
CA ALA A 112 -8.69 -33.47 -4.87
C ALA A 112 -8.58 -31.97 -4.49
N PRO A 113 -7.44 -31.34 -4.75
CA PRO A 113 -7.30 -29.91 -4.55
C PRO A 113 -8.34 -29.15 -5.35
N TYR A 114 -9.06 -28.25 -4.69
CA TYR A 114 -10.02 -27.34 -5.33
C TYR A 114 -9.30 -26.18 -6.00
N GLN A 115 -8.33 -25.61 -5.29
CA GLN A 115 -7.46 -24.58 -5.79
C GLN A 115 -6.01 -25.02 -5.58
N ASP A 116 -5.16 -24.88 -6.58
CA ASP A 116 -3.76 -25.23 -6.51
C ASP A 116 -2.92 -24.09 -7.12
N VAL A 117 -2.05 -23.50 -6.31
CA VAL A 117 -1.08 -22.50 -6.75
C VAL A 117 0.32 -23.03 -6.52
N ARG A 118 1.04 -23.31 -7.60
CA ARG A 118 2.40 -23.83 -7.54
C ARG A 118 3.31 -23.04 -8.45
N ALA A 119 4.31 -22.38 -7.85
CA ALA A 119 5.29 -21.62 -8.59
C ALA A 119 6.69 -21.77 -7.96
N ILE A 120 7.69 -21.75 -8.82
CA ILE A 120 9.11 -21.69 -8.43
C ILE A 120 9.73 -20.54 -9.21
N ASN A 121 10.22 -19.54 -8.49
CA ASN A 121 10.81 -18.35 -9.05
C ASN A 121 12.26 -18.20 -8.62
N PHE A 122 13.14 -17.93 -9.60
CA PHE A 122 14.53 -17.57 -9.38
C PHE A 122 14.77 -16.24 -10.06
N ASN A 123 14.85 -15.16 -9.29
CA ASN A 123 14.93 -13.82 -9.84
C ASN A 123 16.07 -13.02 -9.24
N THR A 124 16.65 -12.16 -10.05
CA THR A 124 17.56 -11.11 -9.62
C THR A 124 16.96 -9.77 -9.96
N ILE A 125 16.85 -8.87 -8.98
CA ILE A 125 16.37 -7.51 -9.19
C ILE A 125 17.54 -6.57 -8.94
N ASN A 126 17.90 -5.79 -9.96
CA ASN A 126 18.88 -4.74 -9.85
C ASN A 126 18.13 -3.39 -9.72
N ARG A 127 18.43 -2.63 -8.68
CA ARG A 127 17.85 -1.31 -8.45
C ARG A 127 18.93 -0.27 -8.29
N PHE A 128 18.80 0.82 -9.00
CA PHE A 128 19.60 2.02 -8.84
C PHE A 128 18.72 3.18 -8.45
N SER A 129 19.11 3.96 -7.47
CA SER A 129 18.40 5.18 -7.10
C SER A 129 19.38 6.30 -6.77
N GLY A 130 19.01 7.51 -7.16
CA GLY A 130 19.75 8.71 -6.80
C GLY A 130 18.79 9.84 -6.45
N TYR A 131 19.24 10.76 -5.62
CA TYR A 131 18.51 11.99 -5.33
C TYR A 131 19.44 13.16 -5.19
N LEU A 132 18.88 14.34 -5.49
CA LEU A 132 19.48 15.64 -5.25
C LEU A 132 18.41 16.52 -4.62
N GLN A 133 18.75 17.20 -3.54
CA GLN A 133 17.88 18.13 -2.84
C GLN A 133 18.65 19.40 -2.53
N TRP A 134 18.04 20.55 -2.81
CA TRP A 134 18.54 21.86 -2.47
C TRP A 134 17.55 22.56 -1.55
N SER A 135 18.05 23.04 -0.44
CA SER A 135 17.29 23.80 0.56
C SER A 135 17.94 25.17 0.75
N ARG A 136 17.12 26.21 0.83
CA ARG A 136 17.58 27.57 1.05
C ARG A 136 16.67 28.33 2.00
N LYS A 137 17.30 29.06 2.93
CA LYS A 137 16.65 30.06 3.77
C LYS A 137 16.95 31.45 3.21
N ALA A 138 15.92 32.27 3.02
CA ALA A 138 16.04 33.63 2.46
C ALA A 138 15.00 34.55 3.11
N ASN A 139 15.19 35.86 2.88
CA ASN A 139 14.22 36.89 3.24
C ASN A 139 13.50 37.36 1.96
N LEU A 140 12.18 37.41 2.02
CA LEU A 140 11.32 38.01 1.01
C LEU A 140 10.69 39.27 1.60
N GLY A 141 11.33 40.44 1.32
CA GLY A 141 11.03 41.65 2.06
C GLY A 141 11.33 41.50 3.54
N THR A 142 10.31 41.66 4.39
CA THR A 142 10.42 41.48 5.84
C THR A 142 10.07 40.04 6.32
N SER A 143 9.57 39.19 5.40
CA SER A 143 9.14 37.83 5.70
C SER A 143 10.29 36.83 5.53
N LEU A 144 10.33 35.80 6.38
CA LEU A 144 11.29 34.73 6.27
C LEU A 144 10.71 33.61 5.41
N VAL A 145 11.50 33.11 4.45
CA VAL A 145 11.09 32.05 3.53
C VAL A 145 12.11 30.92 3.50
N TRP A 146 11.60 29.70 3.27
CA TRP A 146 12.39 28.50 3.04
C TRP A 146 11.93 27.85 1.74
N TYR A 147 12.89 27.50 0.92
CA TYR A 147 12.70 26.71 -0.30
C TYR A 147 13.34 25.35 -0.12
N ASN A 148 12.64 24.32 -0.56
CA ASN A 148 13.19 22.98 -0.63
C ASN A 148 12.78 22.37 -1.97
N LEU A 149 13.76 22.14 -2.83
CA LEU A 149 13.56 21.56 -4.16
C LEU A 149 14.35 20.27 -4.24
N GLY A 150 13.72 19.21 -4.71
CA GLY A 150 14.36 17.91 -4.81
C GLY A 150 13.90 17.13 -6.02
N VAL A 151 14.77 16.26 -6.49
CA VAL A 151 14.47 15.26 -7.51
C VAL A 151 15.04 13.92 -7.07
N ARG A 152 14.25 12.88 -7.26
CA ARG A 152 14.67 11.48 -7.10
C ARG A 152 14.53 10.76 -8.42
N MET A 153 15.54 9.99 -8.78
CA MET A 153 15.54 9.12 -9.94
C MET A 153 15.69 7.68 -9.48
N GLN A 154 14.97 6.77 -10.11
CA GLN A 154 15.03 5.35 -9.80
C GLN A 154 15.01 4.57 -11.10
N SER A 155 15.84 3.53 -11.16
CA SER A 155 15.83 2.58 -12.26
C SER A 155 15.91 1.16 -11.69
N TRP A 156 15.17 0.23 -12.30
CA TRP A 156 15.21 -1.16 -11.89
C TRP A 156 14.97 -2.09 -13.07
N GLN A 157 15.46 -3.31 -12.92
CA GLN A 157 15.25 -4.38 -13.88
C GLN A 157 15.09 -5.70 -13.13
N VAL A 158 14.14 -6.51 -13.57
CA VAL A 158 13.86 -7.85 -13.06
C VAL A 158 14.37 -8.86 -14.05
N LEU A 159 15.29 -9.71 -13.61
CA LEU A 159 15.90 -10.77 -14.41
C LEU A 159 15.71 -12.11 -13.69
N GLY A 160 15.53 -13.19 -14.42
CA GLY A 160 15.40 -14.50 -13.79
C GLY A 160 15.27 -15.62 -14.81
N GLY A 161 15.42 -16.87 -14.41
CA GLY A 161 15.57 -18.04 -15.23
C GLY A 161 14.82 -18.09 -16.58
N TYR A 162 13.54 -17.76 -16.57
CA TYR A 162 12.70 -17.68 -17.79
C TYR A 162 12.09 -16.28 -18.00
N VAL A 163 12.48 -15.30 -17.17
CA VAL A 163 11.86 -13.97 -17.13
C VAL A 163 12.94 -12.92 -17.34
N SER A 164 12.75 -12.06 -18.34
CA SER A 164 13.59 -10.89 -18.57
C SER A 164 12.69 -9.68 -18.74
N GLY A 165 12.69 -8.79 -17.75
CA GLY A 165 11.95 -7.54 -17.80
C GLY A 165 12.75 -6.43 -18.48
N ASP A 166 12.03 -5.45 -18.99
CA ASP A 166 12.61 -4.23 -19.48
C ASP A 166 13.20 -3.40 -18.34
N GLN A 167 14.25 -2.63 -18.65
CA GLN A 167 14.74 -1.67 -17.69
C GLN A 167 13.76 -0.53 -17.55
N GLN A 168 13.29 -0.31 -16.33
CA GLN A 168 12.34 0.77 -16.01
C GLN A 168 13.06 1.96 -15.38
N PHE A 169 12.50 3.13 -15.54
CA PHE A 169 13.04 4.37 -15.03
C PHE A 169 11.93 5.33 -14.60
N THR A 170 12.14 6.02 -13.47
CA THR A 170 11.21 7.02 -12.95
C THR A 170 11.92 8.25 -12.44
N VAL A 171 11.25 9.41 -12.54
CA VAL A 171 11.72 10.70 -12.03
C VAL A 171 10.65 11.28 -11.11
N SER A 172 11.04 11.65 -9.91
CA SER A 172 10.15 12.10 -8.83
C SER A 172 10.56 13.49 -8.34
N PRO A 173 10.15 14.58 -9.05
CA PRO A 173 10.38 15.94 -8.59
C PRO A 173 9.47 16.29 -7.42
N ARG A 174 9.98 17.11 -6.49
CA ARG A 174 9.24 17.64 -5.35
C ARG A 174 9.70 19.03 -4.99
N ALA A 175 8.78 19.84 -4.50
CA ALA A 175 9.04 21.18 -4.04
C ALA A 175 8.27 21.47 -2.76
N GLN A 176 8.87 22.24 -1.88
CA GLN A 176 8.21 22.80 -0.71
C GLN A 176 8.62 24.26 -0.57
N PHE A 177 7.63 25.10 -0.33
CA PHE A 177 7.80 26.50 -0.01
C PHE A 177 7.17 26.75 1.36
N THR A 178 7.90 27.44 2.22
CA THR A 178 7.43 27.83 3.56
C THR A 178 7.65 29.31 3.74
N ILE A 179 6.65 30.03 4.24
CA ILE A 179 6.75 31.45 4.54
C ILE A 179 6.30 31.72 5.97
N LYS A 180 7.10 32.48 6.68
CA LYS A 180 6.76 33.07 7.98
C LYS A 180 6.65 34.59 7.78
N PRO A 181 5.43 35.14 7.62
CA PRO A 181 5.22 36.56 7.49
C PRO A 181 5.69 37.31 8.72
N ASN A 182 6.23 38.53 8.52
CA ASN A 182 6.56 39.42 9.64
C ASN A 182 5.30 40.17 10.08
N THR A 183 4.45 39.49 10.83
CA THR A 183 3.20 40.04 11.39
C THR A 183 3.18 39.87 12.89
N LYS A 184 2.25 40.58 13.56
CA LYS A 184 2.04 40.42 15.00
C LYS A 184 1.61 39.00 15.38
N ALA A 185 0.92 38.32 14.46
CA ALA A 185 0.53 36.92 14.62
C ALA A 185 1.71 36.00 14.24
N ASN A 186 2.00 34.98 15.05
CA ASN A 186 3.03 34.02 14.75
C ASN A 186 2.46 32.93 13.84
N LEU A 187 2.46 33.23 12.54
CA LEU A 187 1.91 32.39 11.47
C LEU A 187 3.03 31.81 10.62
N LEU A 188 2.86 30.58 10.18
CA LEU A 188 3.72 29.93 9.21
C LEU A 188 2.85 29.19 8.20
N PHE A 189 3.06 29.44 6.92
CA PHE A 189 2.36 28.75 5.83
C PHE A 189 3.32 27.84 5.09
N ARG A 190 2.86 26.66 4.73
CA ARG A 190 3.60 25.68 3.92
C ARG A 190 2.78 25.27 2.71
N LEU A 191 3.42 25.26 1.57
CA LEU A 191 2.90 24.67 0.34
C LEU A 191 3.91 23.64 -0.14
N SER A 192 3.49 22.39 -0.28
CA SER A 192 4.33 21.34 -0.81
C SER A 192 3.61 20.52 -1.87
N GLY A 193 4.37 20.09 -2.86
CA GLY A 193 3.85 19.24 -3.91
C GLY A 193 4.96 18.42 -4.56
N GLY A 194 4.58 17.32 -5.18
CA GLY A 194 5.54 16.48 -5.86
C GLY A 194 4.93 15.22 -6.44
N MET A 195 5.73 14.60 -7.28
CA MET A 195 5.47 13.26 -7.81
C MET A 195 6.31 12.24 -7.04
N TYR A 196 5.70 11.14 -6.73
CA TYR A 196 6.33 10.05 -5.98
C TYR A 196 6.11 8.77 -6.75
N HIS A 197 7.18 8.00 -6.94
CA HIS A 197 7.11 6.68 -7.56
C HIS A 197 7.63 5.65 -6.57
N GLN A 198 6.91 4.55 -6.48
CA GLN A 198 7.27 3.39 -5.69
C GLN A 198 7.47 2.19 -6.62
N PRO A 199 8.72 1.82 -6.94
CA PRO A 199 8.99 0.58 -7.65
C PRO A 199 8.42 -0.62 -6.89
N PRO A 200 7.92 -1.65 -7.61
CA PRO A 200 7.30 -2.79 -6.97
C PRO A 200 8.30 -3.56 -6.10
N SER A 201 7.87 -4.01 -4.93
CA SER A 201 8.56 -5.02 -4.14
C SER A 201 8.48 -6.37 -4.84
N TYR A 202 9.28 -7.34 -4.41
CA TYR A 202 9.20 -8.69 -5.00
C TYR A 202 7.80 -9.30 -4.90
N ARG A 203 7.10 -9.09 -3.78
CA ARG A 203 5.74 -9.60 -3.60
C ARG A 203 4.73 -8.99 -4.60
N GLU A 204 4.89 -7.73 -4.94
CA GLU A 204 4.04 -7.01 -5.90
C GLU A 204 4.31 -7.41 -7.36
N LEU A 205 5.45 -8.05 -7.63
CA LEU A 205 5.77 -8.60 -8.95
C LEU A 205 5.06 -9.95 -9.21
N ARG A 206 4.59 -10.65 -8.19
CA ARG A 206 3.90 -11.93 -8.34
C ARG A 206 2.41 -11.72 -8.57
N ASP A 207 1.88 -12.38 -9.56
CA ASP A 207 0.43 -12.44 -9.82
C ASP A 207 -0.29 -13.42 -8.87
N SER A 208 -1.57 -13.61 -9.08
CA SER A 208 -2.43 -14.52 -8.30
C SER A 208 -2.01 -15.98 -8.40
N GLU A 209 -1.32 -16.38 -9.46
CA GLU A 209 -0.81 -17.73 -9.66
C GLU A 209 0.63 -17.90 -9.14
N GLY A 210 1.20 -16.85 -8.56
CA GLY A 210 2.55 -16.86 -8.01
C GLY A 210 3.64 -16.66 -9.05
N VAL A 211 3.30 -16.37 -10.30
CA VAL A 211 4.24 -16.14 -11.40
C VAL A 211 4.74 -14.70 -11.37
N VAL A 212 6.04 -14.51 -11.55
CA VAL A 212 6.65 -13.17 -11.58
C VAL A 212 6.36 -12.48 -12.90
N GLN A 213 5.74 -11.30 -12.81
CA GLN A 213 5.49 -10.38 -13.90
C GLN A 213 6.58 -9.30 -13.92
N PRO A 214 7.56 -9.38 -14.85
CA PRO A 214 8.78 -8.57 -14.74
C PRO A 214 8.59 -7.10 -15.07
N ASN A 215 7.52 -6.76 -15.80
CA ASN A 215 7.25 -5.43 -16.33
C ASN A 215 6.21 -4.65 -15.50
N VAL A 216 5.92 -5.09 -14.28
CA VAL A 216 5.11 -4.30 -13.33
C VAL A 216 5.75 -2.95 -13.11
N LYS A 217 5.00 -1.88 -13.35
CA LYS A 217 5.47 -0.49 -13.26
C LYS A 217 5.53 -0.03 -11.80
N ALA A 218 6.26 1.05 -11.58
CA ALA A 218 6.16 1.76 -10.31
C ALA A 218 4.76 2.37 -10.15
N GLN A 219 4.20 2.23 -8.96
CA GLN A 219 3.01 2.98 -8.58
C GLN A 219 3.37 4.47 -8.48
N GLN A 220 2.52 5.33 -9.02
CA GLN A 220 2.73 6.78 -9.03
C GLN A 220 1.75 7.48 -8.11
N SER A 221 2.22 8.49 -7.39
CA SER A 221 1.37 9.36 -6.59
C SER A 221 1.77 10.82 -6.77
N VAL A 222 0.80 11.68 -7.08
CA VAL A 222 0.96 13.14 -7.11
C VAL A 222 0.34 13.70 -5.85
N HIS A 223 1.12 14.46 -5.07
CA HIS A 223 0.69 15.05 -3.82
C HIS A 223 0.67 16.57 -3.92
N LEU A 224 -0.34 17.18 -3.32
CA LEU A 224 -0.41 18.61 -3.02
C LEU A 224 -0.84 18.77 -1.57
N VAL A 225 -0.08 19.55 -0.80
CA VAL A 225 -0.35 19.78 0.63
C VAL A 225 -0.20 21.26 0.94
N LEU A 226 -1.21 21.82 1.59
CA LEU A 226 -1.22 23.18 2.14
C LEU A 226 -1.30 23.09 3.66
N GLY A 227 -0.31 23.63 4.34
CA GLY A 227 -0.22 23.63 5.79
C GLY A 227 -0.19 25.03 6.38
N ASN A 228 -0.76 25.19 7.55
CA ASN A 228 -0.68 26.41 8.36
C ASN A 228 -0.37 26.05 9.82
N ASP A 229 0.60 26.75 10.39
CA ASP A 229 0.88 26.73 11.82
C ASP A 229 0.56 28.11 12.39
N TYR A 230 -0.27 28.17 13.41
CA TYR A 230 -0.61 29.38 14.14
C TYR A 230 -0.28 29.21 15.62
N SER A 231 0.71 29.97 16.12
CA SER A 231 1.06 29.99 17.54
C SER A 231 0.52 31.25 18.18
N PHE A 232 -0.19 31.12 19.28
CA PHE A 232 -0.85 32.20 19.98
C PHE A 232 -0.88 31.94 21.49
N ASN A 233 -1.18 32.98 22.26
CA ASN A 233 -1.41 32.86 23.68
C ASN A 233 -2.94 32.92 23.95
N LEU A 234 -3.42 31.97 24.73
CA LEU A 234 -4.78 31.92 25.23
C LEU A 234 -4.72 31.70 26.75
N TRP A 235 -5.46 32.49 27.51
CA TRP A 235 -5.39 32.49 28.99
C TRP A 235 -3.96 32.65 29.54
N SER A 236 -3.14 33.49 28.89
CA SER A 236 -1.71 33.70 29.17
C SER A 236 -0.84 32.44 29.05
N ARG A 237 -1.27 31.45 28.31
CA ARG A 237 -0.58 30.18 28.05
C ARG A 237 -0.31 29.99 26.57
N PRO A 238 0.74 29.26 26.20
CA PRO A 238 1.07 29.01 24.80
C PRO A 238 0.15 27.96 24.18
N PHE A 239 -0.38 28.27 23.02
CA PHE A 239 -1.15 27.36 22.18
C PHE A 239 -0.62 27.35 20.75
N LYS A 240 -0.80 26.24 20.06
CA LYS A 240 -0.46 26.08 18.65
C LYS A 240 -1.56 25.31 17.93
N LEU A 241 -2.09 25.91 16.87
CA LEU A 241 -3.00 25.29 15.94
C LEU A 241 -2.22 24.92 14.67
N VAL A 242 -2.27 23.67 14.27
CA VAL A 242 -1.70 23.15 13.02
C VAL A 242 -2.85 22.65 12.17
N THR A 243 -2.91 23.11 10.91
CA THR A 243 -3.92 22.68 9.95
C THR A 243 -3.23 22.26 8.68
N GLU A 244 -3.62 21.11 8.14
CA GLU A 244 -3.13 20.60 6.86
C GLU A 244 -4.31 20.17 5.97
N LEU A 245 -4.30 20.66 4.74
CA LEU A 245 -5.17 20.23 3.65
C LEU A 245 -4.34 19.45 2.66
N TYR A 246 -4.79 18.29 2.24
CA TYR A 246 -4.05 17.48 1.29
C TYR A 246 -4.93 16.84 0.23
N TYR A 247 -4.33 16.68 -0.93
CA TYR A 247 -4.86 15.93 -2.05
C TYR A 247 -3.78 15.04 -2.63
N LYS A 248 -4.10 13.76 -2.84
CA LYS A 248 -3.23 12.76 -3.45
C LYS A 248 -3.98 12.07 -4.57
N SER A 249 -3.38 12.02 -5.75
CA SER A 249 -3.87 11.24 -6.88
C SER A 249 -2.90 10.10 -7.14
N LEU A 250 -3.41 8.88 -7.19
CA LEU A 250 -2.63 7.67 -7.41
C LEU A 250 -2.96 7.08 -8.78
N SER A 251 -1.94 6.67 -9.50
CA SER A 251 -2.05 5.98 -10.78
C SER A 251 -1.09 4.80 -10.85
N ASP A 252 -1.29 3.92 -11.81
CA ASP A 252 -0.54 2.67 -11.95
C ASP A 252 -0.54 1.84 -10.65
N VAL A 253 -1.66 1.85 -9.93
CA VAL A 253 -1.79 1.11 -8.66
C VAL A 253 -1.90 -0.37 -8.95
N ASN A 254 -1.06 -1.15 -8.27
CA ASN A 254 -1.11 -2.60 -8.32
C ASN A 254 -2.16 -3.10 -7.32
N THR A 255 -3.26 -3.63 -7.83
CA THR A 255 -4.36 -4.13 -7.00
C THR A 255 -4.02 -5.46 -6.36
N TYR A 256 -4.70 -5.76 -5.27
CA TYR A 256 -4.58 -7.02 -4.57
C TYR A 256 -5.93 -7.50 -4.03
N THR A 257 -6.03 -8.79 -3.79
CA THR A 257 -7.12 -9.40 -3.05
C THR A 257 -6.58 -10.00 -1.75
N ILE A 258 -7.43 -10.06 -0.75
CA ILE A 258 -7.14 -10.77 0.48
C ILE A 258 -7.89 -12.10 0.42
N ASP A 259 -7.11 -13.19 0.38
CA ASP A 259 -7.60 -14.54 0.39
C ASP A 259 -7.22 -15.18 1.74
N ASN A 260 -8.20 -15.26 2.64
CA ASN A 260 -7.99 -15.60 4.05
C ASN A 260 -6.96 -14.64 4.70
N VAL A 261 -5.76 -15.12 5.02
CA VAL A 261 -4.66 -14.33 5.59
C VAL A 261 -3.62 -13.92 4.55
N ARG A 262 -3.84 -14.26 3.27
CA ARG A 262 -2.87 -14.04 2.18
C ARG A 262 -3.24 -12.83 1.37
N ILE A 263 -2.24 -12.01 1.05
CA ILE A 263 -2.35 -10.92 0.08
C ILE A 263 -1.90 -11.45 -1.28
N ARG A 264 -2.79 -11.44 -2.27
CA ARG A 264 -2.52 -11.81 -3.66
C ARG A 264 -2.58 -10.58 -4.52
N TYR A 265 -1.45 -10.17 -5.05
CA TYR A 265 -1.37 -9.07 -6.01
C TYR A 265 -1.81 -9.53 -7.39
N GLN A 266 -2.36 -8.61 -8.17
CA GLN A 266 -2.74 -8.88 -9.57
C GLN A 266 -1.55 -8.68 -10.52
N ALA A 267 -0.46 -8.07 -10.05
CA ALA A 267 0.74 -7.73 -10.79
C ALA A 267 0.46 -7.00 -12.12
N ASN A 268 -0.60 -6.18 -12.09
CA ASN A 268 -1.00 -5.30 -13.19
C ASN A 268 -0.95 -3.84 -12.71
N ASN A 269 -0.99 -2.85 -13.41
CA ASN A 269 -0.98 -1.45 -12.98
C ASN A 269 -2.20 -0.72 -13.55
N ASP A 270 -3.38 -1.29 -13.41
CA ASP A 270 -4.61 -0.83 -14.07
C ASP A 270 -5.51 0.06 -13.21
N ALA A 271 -5.22 0.15 -11.91
CA ALA A 271 -6.06 0.88 -10.99
C ALA A 271 -5.59 2.33 -10.75
N LYS A 272 -6.55 3.16 -10.40
CA LYS A 272 -6.36 4.54 -9.96
C LYS A 272 -7.10 4.76 -8.65
N ALA A 273 -6.56 5.64 -7.81
CA ALA A 273 -7.17 6.01 -6.55
C ALA A 273 -6.91 7.50 -6.26
N TYR A 274 -7.61 8.04 -5.29
CA TYR A 274 -7.29 9.35 -4.73
C TYR A 274 -7.52 9.33 -3.23
N ALA A 275 -6.84 10.24 -2.54
CA ALA A 275 -7.08 10.52 -1.14
C ALA A 275 -7.06 12.02 -0.93
N GLN A 276 -8.04 12.56 -0.22
CA GLN A 276 -8.09 13.97 0.14
C GLN A 276 -8.59 14.12 1.57
N GLY A 277 -8.08 15.12 2.26
CA GLY A 277 -8.49 15.31 3.64
C GLY A 277 -8.01 16.62 4.24
N ILE A 278 -8.43 16.79 5.48
CA ILE A 278 -8.04 17.86 6.37
C ILE A 278 -7.65 17.28 7.72
N ASP A 279 -6.50 17.70 8.22
CA ASP A 279 -6.04 17.39 9.56
C ASP A 279 -5.88 18.68 10.35
N VAL A 280 -6.46 18.72 11.55
CA VAL A 280 -6.38 19.85 12.47
C VAL A 280 -5.85 19.33 13.80
N ARG A 281 -4.78 19.94 14.30
CA ARG A 281 -4.25 19.63 15.62
C ARG A 281 -4.10 20.89 16.45
N TRP A 282 -4.73 20.90 17.61
CA TRP A 282 -4.64 21.97 18.60
C TRP A 282 -3.85 21.50 19.81
N ASN A 283 -2.65 22.05 19.98
CA ASN A 283 -1.77 21.78 21.12
C ASN A 283 -1.80 22.96 22.08
N GLY A 284 -1.69 22.72 23.36
CA GLY A 284 -1.54 23.77 24.36
C GLY A 284 -1.78 23.32 25.77
N GLU A 285 -1.66 24.26 26.67
CA GLU A 285 -1.86 24.04 28.09
C GLU A 285 -3.30 24.34 28.48
N PHE A 286 -4.23 23.40 28.17
CA PHE A 286 -5.66 23.54 28.53
C PHE A 286 -5.87 23.51 30.04
N VAL A 287 -5.10 22.70 30.75
CA VAL A 287 -5.02 22.66 32.21
C VAL A 287 -3.65 23.17 32.62
N PRO A 288 -3.54 24.07 33.63
CA PRO A 288 -2.27 24.60 34.08
C PRO A 288 -1.23 23.50 34.39
N GLY A 289 -0.02 23.64 33.83
CA GLY A 289 1.07 22.70 34.06
C GLY A 289 0.96 21.38 33.29
N THR A 290 -0.07 21.23 32.41
CA THR A 290 -0.28 20.00 31.63
C THR A 290 -0.32 20.32 30.15
N GLU A 291 0.67 19.86 29.39
CA GLU A 291 0.64 19.90 27.95
C GLU A 291 -0.41 18.90 27.41
N SER A 292 -1.32 19.39 26.60
CA SER A 292 -2.43 18.61 26.07
C SER A 292 -2.63 18.90 24.59
N TRP A 293 -3.28 17.99 23.88
CA TRP A 293 -3.60 18.18 22.47
C TRP A 293 -4.94 17.54 22.10
N ILE A 294 -5.57 18.13 21.12
CA ILE A 294 -6.79 17.61 20.46
C ILE A 294 -6.48 17.51 18.97
N SER A 295 -6.84 16.41 18.33
CA SER A 295 -6.71 16.25 16.89
C SER A 295 -8.02 15.83 16.27
N PHE A 296 -8.29 16.40 15.08
CA PHE A 296 -9.40 16.06 14.23
C PHE A 296 -8.86 15.80 12.83
N GLY A 297 -9.24 14.68 12.23
CA GLY A 297 -8.90 14.32 10.85
C GLY A 297 -10.15 13.89 10.09
N TYR A 298 -10.26 14.35 8.86
CA TYR A 298 -11.25 13.88 7.89
C TYR A 298 -10.53 13.41 6.64
N LEU A 299 -10.77 12.17 6.24
CA LEU A 299 -10.19 11.54 5.07
C LEU A 299 -11.29 10.96 4.19
N LYS A 300 -11.18 11.22 2.88
CA LYS A 300 -11.98 10.58 1.85
C LYS A 300 -11.08 9.94 0.80
#